data_11490a7c3d135426d2c617c0a6c884da
#
_entry.id   11490a7c3d135426d2c617c0a6c884da
#
_cell.length_a   1.000
_cell.length_b   1.000
_cell.length_c   1.000
_cell.angle_alpha   90.00
_cell.angle_beta   90.00
_cell.angle_gamma   90.00
#
_symmetry.space_group_name_H-M   'P 1'
#
loop_
_entity.id
_entity.type
_entity.pdbx_description
1 polymer ?
#
loop_
_entity_poly.entity_id
_entity_poly.type
_entity_poly.pdbx_seq_one_letter_code
_entity_poly.pdbx_strand_id
1 'polypeptide(L)'
;MTQRWKNRPEGSNWGDNGADDQIGRLNWLTPEKVREGVAEVKEGINFCLSLPLNYPGGNAVNPRRNPPRIFTPTRDGRPCFNHEQISQGSELTDVVNDDIVLIYSQYSSQWDSLGHVGSMFDANGDGEAEIVYYNGYRGDTHFQDPLSDSGIDAWDRFEGAAAKALGIENIAVSCVQGRGVLIDLEAHFGTKGHKVGYDDLMHAMEADDVVIEKGDMVLLHSGFGRMLMAMGGNPDPARVSPNPYAELNGWDERLLQWVTDSGLVALIADNFAVECDPLLPNPDAPGPGTRRAWLPLHEHCLFKMGIPLAELWHLSELADWLREHGRNRFLLTAPPLRLPGAVGSPVSPVATV
;
A
#
# COMPACT_ATOMS: atom_id res chain seq x y z
N MET A 1 -3.20 -16.59 24.71
CA MET A 1 -3.09 -17.49 23.54
C MET A 1 -1.63 -17.88 23.33
N THR A 2 -1.36 -19.01 22.69
CA THR A 2 0.01 -19.54 22.57
C THR A 2 0.71 -18.85 21.41
N GLN A 3 1.95 -18.41 21.60
CA GLN A 3 2.84 -17.90 20.56
C GLN A 3 2.90 -18.88 19.38
N ARG A 4 2.80 -18.35 18.11
CA ARG A 4 2.77 -19.17 16.88
C ARG A 4 4.14 -19.60 16.39
N TRP A 5 5.20 -19.07 16.97
CA TRP A 5 6.57 -19.31 16.53
C TRP A 5 7.47 -19.74 17.70
N LYS A 6 8.51 -20.50 17.40
CA LYS A 6 9.67 -20.73 18.26
C LYS A 6 10.82 -19.79 17.85
N ASN A 7 11.01 -19.63 16.53
CA ASN A 7 11.96 -18.69 15.97
C ASN A 7 11.21 -17.48 15.38
N ARG A 8 11.76 -16.29 15.51
CA ARG A 8 11.29 -15.10 14.82
C ARG A 8 12.46 -14.49 14.02
N PRO A 9 12.18 -13.74 12.93
CA PRO A 9 13.24 -13.07 12.17
C PRO A 9 14.05 -12.14 13.08
N GLU A 10 15.35 -12.12 12.88
CA GLU A 10 16.24 -11.24 13.63
C GLU A 10 15.82 -9.77 13.42
N GLY A 11 15.78 -9.00 14.52
CA GLY A 11 15.33 -7.61 14.50
C GLY A 11 13.83 -7.40 14.26
N SER A 12 13.01 -8.48 14.18
CA SER A 12 11.55 -8.33 14.03
C SER A 12 10.88 -7.89 15.34
N ASN A 13 9.71 -7.23 15.20
CA ASN A 13 8.87 -6.85 16.33
C ASN A 13 7.73 -7.84 16.61
N TRP A 14 7.87 -9.09 16.15
CA TRP A 14 6.85 -10.11 16.39
C TRP A 14 6.61 -10.31 17.89
N GLY A 15 5.35 -10.27 18.29
CA GLY A 15 4.91 -10.40 19.66
C GLY A 15 4.92 -9.12 20.48
N ASP A 16 5.54 -8.05 20.02
CA ASP A 16 5.64 -6.79 20.78
C ASP A 16 4.27 -6.17 21.05
N ASN A 17 3.32 -6.34 20.11
CA ASN A 17 1.91 -5.93 20.26
C ASN A 17 0.98 -7.11 20.63
N GLY A 18 1.56 -8.23 21.07
CA GLY A 18 0.83 -9.44 21.40
C GLY A 18 0.86 -10.52 20.31
N ALA A 19 0.67 -11.77 20.74
CA ALA A 19 0.76 -12.94 19.84
C ALA A 19 -0.32 -12.93 18.74
N ASP A 20 -1.46 -12.28 18.97
CA ASP A 20 -2.60 -12.23 18.03
C ASP A 20 -2.68 -10.92 17.25
N ASP A 21 -1.66 -10.05 17.35
CA ASP A 21 -1.61 -8.80 16.61
C ASP A 21 -1.62 -9.04 15.11
N GLN A 22 -2.45 -8.26 14.40
CA GLN A 22 -2.69 -8.33 12.96
C GLN A 22 -2.53 -6.97 12.25
N ILE A 23 -2.17 -5.91 12.97
CA ILE A 23 -2.03 -4.57 12.41
C ILE A 23 -0.63 -3.96 12.60
N GLY A 24 0.24 -4.68 13.28
CA GLY A 24 1.64 -4.30 13.43
C GLY A 24 1.85 -2.92 14.03
N ARG A 25 2.64 -2.09 13.38
CA ARG A 25 2.95 -0.74 13.87
C ARG A 25 1.77 0.23 13.85
N LEU A 26 0.67 -0.08 13.17
CA LEU A 26 -0.54 0.73 13.28
C LEU A 26 -1.11 0.77 14.71
N ASN A 27 -0.71 -0.14 15.59
CA ASN A 27 -0.97 -0.02 17.04
C ASN A 27 -0.40 1.28 17.66
N TRP A 28 0.53 1.95 16.99
CA TRP A 28 1.12 3.22 17.44
C TRP A 28 0.37 4.46 16.90
N LEU A 29 -0.67 4.29 16.10
CA LEU A 29 -1.64 5.35 15.77
C LEU A 29 -2.55 5.60 16.98
N THR A 30 -1.98 6.16 18.04
CA THR A 30 -2.70 6.44 19.29
C THR A 30 -3.60 7.66 19.15
N PRO A 31 -4.57 7.87 20.09
CA PRO A 31 -5.36 9.10 20.12
C PRO A 31 -4.51 10.38 20.19
N GLU A 32 -3.33 10.30 20.82
CA GLU A 32 -2.34 11.41 20.86
C GLU A 32 -1.85 11.73 19.45
N LYS A 33 -1.44 10.71 18.70
CA LYS A 33 -0.94 10.87 17.33
C LYS A 33 -2.00 11.42 16.38
N VAL A 34 -3.26 11.04 16.56
CA VAL A 34 -4.40 11.63 15.84
C VAL A 34 -4.51 13.13 16.18
N ARG A 35 -4.41 13.51 17.46
CA ARG A 35 -4.46 14.92 17.88
C ARG A 35 -3.28 15.73 17.32
N GLU A 36 -2.09 15.14 17.23
CA GLU A 36 -0.93 15.76 16.57
C GLU A 36 -1.24 16.02 15.09
N GLY A 37 -1.81 15.05 14.37
CA GLY A 37 -2.26 15.26 12.99
C GLY A 37 -3.31 16.35 12.85
N VAL A 38 -4.31 16.38 13.74
CA VAL A 38 -5.33 17.46 13.76
C VAL A 38 -4.68 18.83 14.04
N ALA A 39 -3.64 18.88 14.85
CA ALA A 39 -2.93 20.14 15.15
C ALA A 39 -2.16 20.69 13.94
N GLU A 40 -1.91 19.90 12.91
CA GLU A 40 -1.32 20.36 11.64
C GLU A 40 -2.34 21.06 10.72
N VAL A 41 -3.62 20.95 10.98
CA VAL A 41 -4.66 21.62 10.17
C VAL A 41 -4.69 23.11 10.54
N LYS A 42 -4.29 23.97 9.61
CA LYS A 42 -4.24 25.43 9.77
C LYS A 42 -5.14 26.15 8.78
N GLU A 43 -5.12 25.74 7.51
CA GLU A 43 -5.84 26.35 6.42
C GLU A 43 -7.16 25.63 6.10
N GLY A 44 -7.28 24.34 6.46
CA GLY A 44 -8.44 23.51 6.13
C GLY A 44 -8.54 23.15 4.65
N ILE A 45 -7.42 23.21 3.92
CA ILE A 45 -7.33 22.79 2.52
C ILE A 45 -7.16 21.28 2.44
N ASN A 46 -7.93 20.62 1.56
CA ASN A 46 -7.90 19.18 1.38
C ASN A 46 -7.28 18.80 0.04
N PHE A 47 -6.47 17.75 0.05
CA PHE A 47 -5.88 17.13 -1.14
C PHE A 47 -6.37 15.69 -1.26
N CYS A 48 -6.87 15.32 -2.46
CA CYS A 48 -7.16 13.93 -2.80
C CYS A 48 -5.86 13.25 -3.25
N LEU A 49 -5.38 12.30 -2.46
CA LEU A 49 -4.10 11.65 -2.70
C LEU A 49 -4.21 10.36 -3.51
N SER A 50 -5.29 10.12 -4.22
CA SER A 50 -5.45 8.96 -5.08
C SER A 50 -5.39 9.32 -6.56
N LEU A 51 -4.83 8.42 -7.36
CA LEU A 51 -5.12 8.37 -8.78
C LEU A 51 -6.59 7.94 -8.99
N PRO A 52 -7.24 8.34 -10.11
CA PRO A 52 -8.47 7.69 -10.54
C PRO A 52 -8.26 6.17 -10.61
N LEU A 53 -9.23 5.37 -10.15
CA LEU A 53 -9.04 3.92 -9.99
C LEU A 53 -8.73 3.17 -11.31
N ASN A 54 -9.06 3.75 -12.46
CA ASN A 54 -8.70 3.24 -13.78
C ASN A 54 -7.29 3.65 -14.26
N TYR A 55 -6.53 4.38 -13.42
CA TYR A 55 -5.12 4.69 -13.66
C TYR A 55 -4.22 3.67 -12.96
N PRO A 56 -3.05 3.37 -13.53
CA PRO A 56 -2.34 4.05 -14.62
C PRO A 56 -2.96 3.89 -16.03
N GLY A 57 -3.90 3.00 -16.21
CA GLY A 57 -4.45 2.62 -17.52
C GLY A 57 -3.71 1.42 -18.12
N GLY A 58 -4.44 0.51 -18.79
CA GLY A 58 -3.85 -0.70 -19.35
C GLY A 58 -3.09 -1.54 -18.31
N ASN A 59 -1.99 -2.18 -18.71
CA ASN A 59 -1.15 -3.02 -17.86
C ASN A 59 0.37 -2.74 -18.04
N ALA A 60 0.73 -1.54 -18.48
CA ALA A 60 2.12 -1.18 -18.75
C ALA A 60 2.99 -1.06 -17.50
N VAL A 61 2.40 -0.64 -16.35
CA VAL A 61 3.10 -0.56 -15.06
C VAL A 61 3.24 -1.94 -14.44
N ASN A 62 2.18 -2.75 -14.47
CA ASN A 62 2.23 -4.14 -14.01
C ASN A 62 1.43 -5.03 -14.97
N PRO A 63 2.09 -5.92 -15.75
CA PRO A 63 1.43 -6.75 -16.77
C PRO A 63 0.45 -7.79 -16.20
N ARG A 64 0.48 -8.04 -14.89
CA ARG A 64 -0.40 -9.00 -14.21
C ARG A 64 -1.69 -8.38 -13.67
N ARG A 65 -1.84 -7.04 -13.74
CA ARG A 65 -2.98 -6.32 -13.19
C ARG A 65 -3.69 -5.55 -14.30
N ASN A 66 -5.00 -5.59 -14.32
CA ASN A 66 -5.82 -4.90 -15.32
C ASN A 66 -6.67 -3.80 -14.67
N PRO A 67 -7.06 -2.77 -15.44
CA PRO A 67 -7.97 -1.74 -14.96
C PRO A 67 -9.31 -2.32 -14.50
N PRO A 68 -10.00 -1.60 -13.59
CA PRO A 68 -11.32 -2.02 -13.14
C PRO A 68 -12.32 -2.09 -14.28
N ARG A 69 -13.28 -2.99 -14.14
CA ARG A 69 -14.43 -3.10 -15.05
C ARG A 69 -15.70 -2.84 -14.28
N ILE A 70 -16.56 -2.01 -14.85
CA ILE A 70 -17.87 -1.69 -14.30
C ILE A 70 -18.92 -2.43 -15.12
N PHE A 71 -19.83 -3.09 -14.43
CA PHE A 71 -20.98 -3.81 -14.99
C PHE A 71 -22.24 -3.33 -14.28
N THR A 72 -23.41 -3.71 -14.82
CA THR A 72 -24.68 -3.49 -14.16
C THR A 72 -25.37 -4.83 -13.86
N PRO A 73 -25.99 -5.01 -12.68
CA PRO A 73 -26.78 -6.19 -12.40
C PRO A 73 -28.07 -6.18 -13.24
N THR A 74 -28.71 -7.36 -13.31
CA THR A 74 -30.02 -7.50 -13.92
C THR A 74 -31.12 -7.32 -12.88
N ARG A 75 -32.12 -6.51 -13.18
CA ARG A 75 -33.35 -6.35 -12.42
C ARG A 75 -34.55 -6.50 -13.35
N ASP A 76 -35.53 -7.32 -13.00
CA ASP A 76 -36.73 -7.60 -13.79
C ASP A 76 -36.42 -7.99 -15.26
N GLY A 77 -35.34 -8.77 -15.49
CA GLY A 77 -34.91 -9.25 -16.79
C GLY A 77 -34.23 -8.18 -17.68
N ARG A 78 -33.93 -6.98 -17.15
CA ARG A 78 -33.26 -5.87 -17.85
C ARG A 78 -32.05 -5.38 -17.05
N PRO A 79 -31.06 -4.71 -17.69
CA PRO A 79 -29.99 -4.04 -16.98
C PRO A 79 -30.54 -3.03 -15.98
N CYS A 80 -30.02 -3.03 -14.75
CA CYS A 80 -30.39 -2.04 -13.70
C CYS A 80 -29.56 -0.75 -13.86
N PHE A 81 -29.67 -0.14 -15.05
CA PHE A 81 -29.03 1.13 -15.36
C PHE A 81 -30.02 1.97 -16.20
N ASN A 82 -30.31 3.19 -15.77
CA ASN A 82 -31.48 3.97 -16.24
C ASN A 82 -32.78 3.13 -16.15
N HIS A 83 -32.90 2.39 -15.04
CA HIS A 83 -34.02 1.47 -14.82
C HIS A 83 -35.21 2.22 -14.22
N GLU A 84 -36.24 2.41 -15.03
CA GLU A 84 -37.47 3.07 -14.64
C GLU A 84 -38.28 2.21 -13.68
N GLN A 85 -38.72 2.76 -12.56
CA GLN A 85 -39.53 2.04 -11.55
C GLN A 85 -41.00 1.85 -11.99
N ILE A 86 -41.37 2.33 -13.18
CA ILE A 86 -42.72 2.18 -13.76
C ILE A 86 -43.17 0.70 -13.85
N SER A 87 -42.21 -0.24 -13.87
CA SER A 87 -42.50 -1.67 -13.78
C SER A 87 -43.11 -2.11 -12.44
N GLN A 88 -42.91 -1.31 -11.37
CA GLN A 88 -43.45 -1.54 -10.03
C GLN A 88 -44.76 -0.79 -9.79
N GLY A 89 -45.02 0.30 -10.55
CA GLY A 89 -46.23 1.10 -10.48
C GLY A 89 -46.17 2.23 -11.52
N SER A 90 -47.23 2.40 -12.29
CA SER A 90 -47.26 3.39 -13.39
C SER A 90 -47.18 4.85 -12.94
N GLU A 91 -47.42 5.09 -11.65
CA GLU A 91 -47.31 6.41 -10.99
C GLU A 91 -45.86 6.70 -10.49
N LEU A 92 -44.94 5.72 -10.53
CA LEU A 92 -43.57 5.90 -10.05
C LEU A 92 -42.70 6.57 -11.12
N THR A 93 -41.97 7.60 -10.73
CA THR A 93 -41.19 8.44 -11.64
C THR A 93 -39.69 8.37 -11.43
N ASP A 94 -39.24 7.66 -10.43
CA ASP A 94 -37.83 7.48 -10.12
C ASP A 94 -37.15 6.46 -11.03
N VAL A 95 -35.85 6.65 -11.18
CA VAL A 95 -34.95 5.84 -12.00
C VAL A 95 -33.79 5.38 -11.14
N VAL A 96 -33.40 4.11 -11.23
CA VAL A 96 -32.35 3.50 -10.41
C VAL A 96 -31.19 3.04 -11.28
N ASN A 97 -29.97 3.25 -10.78
CA ASN A 97 -28.74 2.72 -11.34
C ASN A 97 -28.01 1.92 -10.24
N ASP A 98 -27.71 0.66 -10.52
CA ASP A 98 -26.84 -0.16 -9.70
C ASP A 98 -25.64 -0.61 -10.55
N ASP A 99 -24.48 -0.69 -9.94
CA ASP A 99 -23.29 -1.17 -10.59
C ASP A 99 -22.53 -2.24 -9.79
N ILE A 100 -21.69 -2.99 -10.52
CA ILE A 100 -20.78 -4.01 -10.01
C ILE A 100 -19.39 -3.63 -10.46
N VAL A 101 -18.41 -3.65 -9.55
CA VAL A 101 -17.01 -3.35 -9.88
C VAL A 101 -16.17 -4.61 -9.71
N LEU A 102 -15.48 -5.01 -10.77
CA LEU A 102 -14.41 -6.00 -10.73
C LEU A 102 -13.08 -5.25 -10.73
N ILE A 103 -12.28 -5.45 -9.69
CA ILE A 103 -11.00 -4.76 -9.50
C ILE A 103 -9.87 -5.71 -9.11
N TYR A 104 -8.67 -5.39 -9.55
CA TYR A 104 -7.44 -5.87 -8.91
C TYR A 104 -7.13 -4.91 -7.77
N SER A 105 -7.11 -5.40 -6.53
CA SER A 105 -6.99 -4.58 -5.32
C SER A 105 -5.73 -3.71 -5.28
N GLN A 106 -4.67 -4.14 -5.98
CA GLN A 106 -3.38 -3.45 -6.07
C GLN A 106 -3.12 -2.85 -7.47
N TYR A 107 -4.17 -2.44 -8.18
CA TYR A 107 -4.01 -1.89 -9.54
C TYR A 107 -3.64 -0.41 -9.56
N SER A 108 -4.23 0.39 -8.70
CA SER A 108 -4.09 1.85 -8.60
C SER A 108 -3.63 2.23 -7.20
N SER A 109 -3.93 3.46 -6.75
CA SER A 109 -3.64 3.88 -5.37
C SER A 109 -4.17 2.88 -4.36
N GLN A 110 -3.29 2.30 -3.55
CA GLN A 110 -3.57 1.10 -2.78
C GLN A 110 -2.93 1.10 -1.40
N TRP A 111 -3.44 0.20 -0.55
CA TRP A 111 -2.79 -0.33 0.63
C TRP A 111 -2.49 -1.81 0.44
N ASP A 112 -1.31 -2.23 0.88
CA ASP A 112 -0.94 -3.62 1.10
C ASP A 112 -1.07 -3.96 2.57
N SER A 113 -1.83 -5.02 2.87
CA SER A 113 -1.94 -5.55 4.21
C SER A 113 -0.73 -6.39 4.59
N LEU A 114 -0.60 -6.73 5.88
CA LEU A 114 0.49 -7.59 6.36
C LEU A 114 0.41 -9.04 5.83
N GLY A 115 -0.69 -9.38 5.14
CA GLY A 115 -0.86 -10.64 4.42
C GLY A 115 -0.42 -10.60 2.96
N HIS A 116 0.03 -9.43 2.44
CA HIS A 116 0.39 -9.31 1.02
C HIS A 116 1.74 -9.95 0.69
N VAL A 117 2.75 -9.76 1.53
CA VAL A 117 4.08 -10.37 1.36
C VAL A 117 4.50 -11.06 2.65
N GLY A 118 4.86 -12.33 2.54
CA GLY A 118 5.45 -13.16 3.59
C GLY A 118 6.86 -13.59 3.22
N SER A 119 7.38 -14.56 3.93
CA SER A 119 8.69 -15.15 3.65
C SER A 119 8.70 -16.66 3.86
N MET A 120 9.65 -17.34 3.24
CA MET A 120 10.00 -18.72 3.54
C MET A 120 10.93 -18.73 4.75
N PHE A 121 10.38 -19.04 5.93
CA PHE A 121 11.06 -18.93 7.21
C PHE A 121 10.77 -20.14 8.13
N ASP A 122 11.75 -20.62 8.87
CA ASP A 122 11.58 -21.66 9.88
C ASP A 122 11.04 -21.06 11.19
N ALA A 123 9.75 -20.81 11.26
CA ALA A 123 9.13 -20.25 12.45
C ALA A 123 8.84 -21.30 13.53
N ASN A 124 8.65 -22.55 13.14
CA ASN A 124 8.35 -23.63 14.07
C ASN A 124 9.61 -24.24 14.72
N GLY A 125 10.81 -23.95 14.19
CA GLY A 125 12.11 -24.38 14.71
C GLY A 125 12.38 -25.88 14.49
N ASP A 126 11.93 -26.43 13.36
CA ASP A 126 12.23 -27.82 12.96
C ASP A 126 13.37 -27.93 11.94
N GLY A 127 13.88 -26.81 11.45
CA GLY A 127 14.96 -26.72 10.47
C GLY A 127 14.48 -26.59 9.04
N GLU A 128 13.16 -26.64 8.79
CA GLU A 128 12.57 -26.52 7.45
C GLU A 128 11.82 -25.17 7.31
N ALA A 129 12.01 -24.50 6.17
CA ALA A 129 11.35 -23.23 5.93
C ALA A 129 9.91 -23.44 5.43
N GLU A 130 8.98 -22.79 6.05
CA GLU A 130 7.55 -22.78 5.70
C GLU A 130 7.10 -21.39 5.22
N ILE A 131 5.92 -21.29 4.59
CA ILE A 131 5.34 -20.00 4.21
C ILE A 131 4.83 -19.30 5.47
N VAL A 132 5.44 -18.17 5.81
CA VAL A 132 5.10 -17.41 7.02
C VAL A 132 4.91 -15.95 6.71
N TYR A 133 3.95 -15.33 7.36
CA TYR A 133 3.66 -13.92 7.34
C TYR A 133 3.94 -13.28 8.69
N TYR A 134 3.73 -11.96 8.78
CA TYR A 134 3.91 -11.20 10.01
C TYR A 134 3.38 -11.95 11.23
N ASN A 135 4.09 -11.82 12.36
CA ASN A 135 3.70 -12.34 13.66
C ASN A 135 3.47 -13.88 13.67
N GLY A 136 4.14 -14.60 12.75
CA GLY A 136 4.12 -16.05 12.68
C GLY A 136 2.81 -16.65 12.14
N TYR A 137 1.99 -15.87 11.45
CA TYR A 137 0.83 -16.41 10.72
C TYR A 137 1.29 -17.24 9.54
N ARG A 138 0.68 -18.42 9.30
CA ARG A 138 1.14 -19.42 8.32
C ARG A 138 0.27 -19.52 7.11
N GLY A 139 0.89 -19.77 5.96
CA GLY A 139 0.21 -19.92 4.69
C GLY A 139 -0.82 -21.04 4.69
N ASP A 140 -0.47 -22.19 5.19
CA ASP A 140 -1.33 -23.40 5.19
C ASP A 140 -2.56 -23.32 6.11
N THR A 141 -2.47 -22.51 7.17
CA THR A 141 -3.51 -22.43 8.21
C THR A 141 -4.35 -21.18 8.14
N HIS A 142 -3.72 -20.03 7.85
CA HIS A 142 -4.34 -18.69 7.96
C HIS A 142 -4.64 -18.08 6.58
N PHE A 143 -4.24 -18.74 5.52
CA PHE A 143 -4.57 -18.33 4.16
C PHE A 143 -5.26 -19.50 3.44
N GLN A 144 -6.28 -19.19 2.67
CA GLN A 144 -6.99 -20.17 1.87
C GLN A 144 -6.55 -20.03 0.43
N ASP A 145 -5.94 -21.10 -0.11
CA ASP A 145 -5.64 -21.18 -1.53
C ASP A 145 -6.92 -21.31 -2.35
N PRO A 146 -6.91 -20.84 -3.61
CA PRO A 146 -8.03 -21.08 -4.50
C PRO A 146 -8.22 -22.58 -4.73
N LEU A 147 -9.46 -23.04 -4.78
CA LEU A 147 -9.80 -24.46 -5.00
C LEU A 147 -9.57 -24.94 -6.43
N SER A 148 -9.30 -24.04 -7.36
CA SER A 148 -8.98 -24.37 -8.74
C SER A 148 -7.98 -23.37 -9.32
N ASP A 149 -7.17 -23.81 -10.28
CA ASP A 149 -6.23 -22.97 -11.02
C ASP A 149 -6.92 -21.97 -11.98
N SER A 150 -8.24 -21.99 -12.06
CA SER A 150 -9.03 -21.19 -13.00
C SER A 150 -9.25 -19.73 -12.57
N GLY A 151 -8.81 -19.35 -11.36
CA GLY A 151 -8.85 -17.95 -10.93
C GLY A 151 -10.24 -17.31 -11.02
N ILE A 152 -10.33 -16.21 -11.79
CA ILE A 152 -11.56 -15.42 -11.92
C ILE A 152 -12.71 -16.13 -12.65
N ASP A 153 -12.44 -17.21 -13.39
CA ASP A 153 -13.47 -17.99 -14.08
C ASP A 153 -14.38 -18.75 -13.10
N ALA A 154 -14.01 -18.76 -11.82
CA ALA A 154 -14.80 -19.32 -10.73
C ALA A 154 -15.78 -18.32 -10.08
N TRP A 155 -16.23 -17.30 -10.80
CA TRP A 155 -17.15 -16.27 -10.31
C TRP A 155 -18.39 -16.81 -9.59
N ASP A 156 -18.93 -17.93 -10.07
CA ASP A 156 -20.08 -18.61 -9.45
C ASP A 156 -19.71 -19.44 -8.21
N ARG A 157 -18.43 -19.55 -7.90
CA ARG A 157 -17.92 -20.31 -6.77
C ARG A 157 -17.30 -19.33 -5.78
N PHE A 158 -18.00 -19.04 -4.69
CA PHE A 158 -17.50 -18.20 -3.60
C PHE A 158 -16.32 -18.81 -2.82
N GLU A 159 -15.58 -19.73 -3.43
CA GLU A 159 -14.47 -20.48 -2.85
C GLU A 159 -13.13 -19.98 -3.39
N GLY A 160 -12.97 -18.65 -3.42
CA GLY A 160 -11.72 -17.99 -3.82
C GLY A 160 -10.66 -17.99 -2.73
N ALA A 161 -9.46 -17.52 -3.10
CA ALA A 161 -8.39 -17.27 -2.15
C ALA A 161 -8.83 -16.24 -1.11
N ALA A 162 -8.47 -16.44 0.16
CA ALA A 162 -8.80 -15.52 1.23
C ALA A 162 -7.77 -15.55 2.37
N ALA A 163 -7.40 -14.38 2.87
CA ALA A 163 -6.66 -14.24 4.11
C ALA A 163 -7.62 -14.36 5.30
N LYS A 164 -7.51 -15.43 6.06
CA LYS A 164 -8.27 -15.62 7.32
C LYS A 164 -7.66 -14.85 8.49
N ALA A 165 -6.46 -14.33 8.29
CA ALA A 165 -5.73 -13.45 9.19
C ALA A 165 -4.90 -12.46 8.36
N LEU A 166 -4.51 -11.35 8.96
CA LEU A 166 -3.70 -10.29 8.34
C LEU A 166 -4.35 -9.63 7.11
N GLY A 167 -5.65 -9.86 6.88
CA GLY A 167 -6.40 -9.23 5.81
C GLY A 167 -6.54 -7.72 6.01
N ILE A 168 -6.87 -7.04 4.91
CA ILE A 168 -6.95 -5.56 4.87
C ILE A 168 -8.05 -4.99 5.79
N GLU A 169 -9.07 -5.79 6.12
CA GLU A 169 -10.13 -5.41 7.03
C GLU A 169 -9.62 -5.05 8.43
N ASN A 170 -8.51 -5.64 8.86
CA ASN A 170 -7.89 -5.32 10.15
C ASN A 170 -7.30 -3.91 10.15
N ILE A 171 -6.66 -3.52 9.06
CA ILE A 171 -6.17 -2.15 8.84
C ILE A 171 -7.35 -1.17 8.77
N ALA A 172 -8.44 -1.53 8.08
CA ALA A 172 -9.62 -0.67 7.97
C ALA A 172 -10.23 -0.36 9.35
N VAL A 173 -10.26 -1.33 10.26
CA VAL A 173 -10.79 -1.15 11.63
C VAL A 173 -9.92 -0.22 12.47
N SER A 174 -8.63 -0.10 12.20
CA SER A 174 -7.75 0.86 12.88
C SER A 174 -7.98 2.32 12.44
N CYS A 175 -8.87 2.53 11.45
CA CYS A 175 -9.27 3.84 10.90
C CYS A 175 -8.16 4.64 10.20
N VAL A 176 -6.92 4.24 10.22
CA VAL A 176 -5.73 4.87 9.60
C VAL A 176 -5.85 6.39 9.50
N GLN A 177 -5.81 7.06 10.63
CA GLN A 177 -5.86 8.52 10.71
C GLN A 177 -4.80 9.02 11.71
N GLY A 178 -4.02 10.03 11.31
CA GLY A 178 -2.97 10.59 12.16
C GLY A 178 -2.10 11.57 11.42
N ARG A 179 -0.89 11.82 11.93
CA ARG A 179 0.04 12.74 11.29
C ARG A 179 0.73 12.06 10.11
N GLY A 180 0.60 12.67 8.92
CA GLY A 180 1.39 12.39 7.74
C GLY A 180 2.62 13.29 7.69
N VAL A 181 3.74 12.73 7.22
CA VAL A 181 4.99 13.47 6.98
C VAL A 181 5.49 13.16 5.58
N LEU A 182 5.67 14.17 4.74
CA LEU A 182 6.12 14.01 3.36
C LEU A 182 7.60 14.30 3.23
N ILE A 183 8.31 13.41 2.52
CA ILE A 183 9.70 13.58 2.06
C ILE A 183 9.64 13.76 0.54
N ASP A 184 10.13 14.90 0.04
CA ASP A 184 10.05 15.27 -1.36
C ASP A 184 11.29 14.81 -2.14
N LEU A 185 11.30 13.54 -2.56
CA LEU A 185 12.39 12.98 -3.34
C LEU A 185 12.52 13.59 -4.74
N GLU A 186 11.39 14.04 -5.35
CA GLU A 186 11.42 14.71 -6.65
C GLU A 186 12.25 16.00 -6.61
N ALA A 187 12.11 16.78 -5.54
CA ALA A 187 12.87 18.02 -5.36
C ALA A 187 14.37 17.81 -5.28
N HIS A 188 14.83 16.69 -4.71
CA HIS A 188 16.24 16.39 -4.52
C HIS A 188 16.86 15.61 -5.68
N PHE A 189 16.14 14.64 -6.25
CA PHE A 189 16.71 13.70 -7.21
C PHE A 189 16.15 13.87 -8.63
N GLY A 190 15.07 14.64 -8.79
CA GLY A 190 14.47 14.91 -10.11
C GLY A 190 13.94 13.64 -10.78
N THR A 191 14.00 13.61 -12.13
CA THR A 191 13.36 12.60 -12.98
C THR A 191 14.36 11.76 -13.77
N LYS A 192 15.51 11.43 -13.20
CA LYS A 192 16.57 10.68 -13.90
C LYS A 192 16.80 9.26 -13.37
N GLY A 193 15.87 8.77 -12.59
CA GLY A 193 16.01 7.50 -11.91
C GLY A 193 17.12 7.54 -10.85
N HIS A 194 16.76 7.40 -9.58
CA HIS A 194 17.72 7.40 -8.49
C HIS A 194 17.36 6.32 -7.47
N LYS A 195 18.34 5.51 -7.10
CA LYS A 195 18.19 4.52 -6.03
C LYS A 195 18.55 5.18 -4.71
N VAL A 196 17.53 5.57 -3.97
CA VAL A 196 17.67 6.31 -2.72
C VAL A 196 18.10 5.35 -1.62
N GLY A 197 19.35 5.43 -1.21
CA GLY A 197 19.88 4.75 -0.05
C GLY A 197 19.69 5.57 1.23
N TYR A 198 20.27 5.07 2.33
CA TYR A 198 20.20 5.73 3.63
C TYR A 198 20.78 7.15 3.60
N ASP A 199 21.98 7.33 3.04
CA ASP A 199 22.64 8.65 3.05
C ASP A 199 21.87 9.67 2.20
N ASP A 200 21.30 9.24 1.07
CA ASP A 200 20.46 10.09 0.22
C ASP A 200 19.19 10.53 0.97
N LEU A 201 18.52 9.58 1.62
CA LEU A 201 17.30 9.88 2.39
C LEU A 201 17.57 10.83 3.55
N MET A 202 18.65 10.60 4.30
CA MET A 202 19.05 11.50 5.41
C MET A 202 19.39 12.88 4.90
N HIS A 203 20.08 13.00 3.77
CA HIS A 203 20.38 14.27 3.13
C HIS A 203 19.10 15.05 2.75
N ALA A 204 18.14 14.38 2.12
CA ALA A 204 16.86 15.00 1.76
C ALA A 204 16.09 15.46 3.00
N MET A 205 16.02 14.61 4.03
CA MET A 205 15.35 14.96 5.30
C MET A 205 16.02 16.14 6.00
N GLU A 206 17.35 16.17 6.07
CA GLU A 206 18.09 17.27 6.69
C GLU A 206 17.90 18.60 5.92
N ALA A 207 17.93 18.55 4.60
CA ALA A 207 17.79 19.73 3.74
C ALA A 207 16.40 20.39 3.87
N ASP A 208 15.35 19.58 4.08
CA ASP A 208 13.95 20.04 4.19
C ASP A 208 13.45 20.12 5.64
N ASP A 209 14.34 19.98 6.63
CA ASP A 209 14.01 19.97 8.07
C ASP A 209 12.89 18.96 8.41
N VAL A 210 12.95 17.78 7.78
CA VAL A 210 11.97 16.70 8.00
C VAL A 210 12.39 15.88 9.22
N VAL A 211 11.49 15.79 10.20
CA VAL A 211 11.69 14.96 11.39
C VAL A 211 10.54 13.94 11.47
N ILE A 212 10.90 12.67 11.49
CA ILE A 212 9.95 11.56 11.70
C ILE A 212 9.91 11.22 13.19
N GLU A 213 8.72 11.14 13.72
CA GLU A 213 8.47 10.73 15.10
C GLU A 213 7.69 9.42 15.15
N LYS A 214 7.81 8.70 16.25
CA LYS A 214 7.08 7.45 16.45
C LYS A 214 5.57 7.65 16.24
N GLY A 215 4.97 6.83 15.39
CA GLY A 215 3.56 6.90 15.04
C GLY A 215 3.25 7.73 13.80
N ASP A 216 4.25 8.32 13.14
CA ASP A 216 4.03 9.04 11.88
C ASP A 216 3.83 8.10 10.70
N MET A 217 3.00 8.53 9.77
CA MET A 217 2.88 7.92 8.45
C MET A 217 3.79 8.68 7.47
N VAL A 218 4.77 7.99 6.87
CA VAL A 218 5.76 8.61 5.98
C VAL A 218 5.33 8.48 4.53
N LEU A 219 5.30 9.61 3.82
CA LEU A 219 4.95 9.67 2.40
C LEU A 219 6.18 10.10 1.58
N LEU A 220 6.48 9.34 0.54
CA LEU A 220 7.59 9.57 -0.40
C LEU A 220 7.05 10.10 -1.71
N HIS A 221 7.34 11.35 -2.03
CA HIS A 221 6.96 11.96 -3.30
C HIS A 221 8.12 11.87 -4.28
N SER A 222 7.96 11.06 -5.33
CA SER A 222 8.96 10.90 -6.40
C SER A 222 8.61 11.68 -7.69
N GLY A 223 7.34 12.07 -7.87
CA GLY A 223 6.80 12.66 -9.08
C GLY A 223 6.22 11.62 -10.06
N PHE A 224 6.30 10.33 -9.76
CA PHE A 224 5.76 9.27 -10.63
C PHE A 224 4.24 9.38 -10.79
N GLY A 225 3.51 9.68 -9.72
CA GLY A 225 2.06 9.92 -9.78
C GLY A 225 1.68 11.07 -10.72
N ARG A 226 2.45 12.18 -10.72
CA ARG A 226 2.28 13.31 -11.65
C ARG A 226 2.44 12.87 -13.11
N MET A 227 3.44 12.05 -13.39
CA MET A 227 3.67 11.52 -14.73
C MET A 227 2.49 10.65 -15.19
N LEU A 228 1.99 9.76 -14.35
CA LEU A 228 0.84 8.91 -14.67
C LEU A 228 -0.42 9.75 -14.96
N MET A 229 -0.68 10.78 -14.16
CA MET A 229 -1.80 11.71 -14.41
C MET A 229 -1.66 12.41 -15.75
N ALA A 230 -0.45 12.88 -16.11
CA ALA A 230 -0.19 13.55 -17.39
C ALA A 230 -0.35 12.61 -18.60
N MET A 231 -0.22 11.29 -18.42
CA MET A 231 -0.46 10.31 -19.49
C MET A 231 -1.94 10.03 -19.76
N GLY A 232 -2.85 10.55 -18.94
CA GLY A 232 -4.29 10.49 -19.19
C GLY A 232 -4.89 9.08 -19.27
N GLY A 233 -4.37 8.11 -18.48
CA GLY A 233 -4.83 6.71 -18.47
C GLY A 233 -4.34 5.89 -19.66
N ASN A 234 -3.34 6.39 -20.40
CA ASN A 234 -2.71 5.68 -21.51
C ASN A 234 -1.18 5.68 -21.32
N PRO A 235 -0.66 4.88 -20.38
CA PRO A 235 0.75 4.88 -20.04
C PRO A 235 1.62 4.38 -21.20
N ASP A 236 2.66 5.13 -21.50
CA ASP A 236 3.71 4.70 -22.44
C ASP A 236 4.63 3.70 -21.71
N PRO A 237 4.67 2.42 -22.13
CA PRO A 237 5.52 1.40 -21.49
C PRO A 237 6.99 1.80 -21.39
N ALA A 238 7.52 2.50 -22.38
CA ALA A 238 8.92 2.94 -22.40
C ALA A 238 9.23 4.05 -21.38
N ARG A 239 8.21 4.69 -20.83
CA ARG A 239 8.34 5.75 -19.84
C ARG A 239 8.02 5.31 -18.43
N VAL A 240 7.33 4.19 -18.26
CA VAL A 240 6.95 3.68 -16.93
C VAL A 240 7.83 2.53 -16.45
N SER A 241 8.56 1.87 -17.35
CA SER A 241 9.47 0.79 -17.01
C SER A 241 10.74 0.85 -17.91
N PRO A 242 11.97 0.96 -17.34
CA PRO A 242 12.23 1.13 -15.91
C PRO A 242 11.67 2.46 -15.38
N ASN A 243 11.37 2.51 -14.08
CA ASN A 243 10.91 3.73 -13.43
C ASN A 243 11.97 4.86 -13.57
N PRO A 244 11.62 6.01 -14.15
CA PRO A 244 12.55 7.11 -14.35
C PRO A 244 12.68 8.05 -13.13
N TYR A 245 12.10 7.72 -12.00
CA TYR A 245 12.06 8.54 -10.80
C TYR A 245 12.82 7.90 -9.63
N ALA A 246 12.84 8.58 -8.50
CA ALA A 246 13.48 8.09 -7.29
C ALA A 246 12.69 6.90 -6.68
N GLU A 247 13.42 5.87 -6.26
CA GLU A 247 12.91 4.67 -5.60
C GLU A 247 13.82 4.30 -4.44
N LEU A 248 13.27 3.79 -3.34
CA LEU A 248 14.10 3.35 -2.23
C LEU A 248 14.94 2.13 -2.60
N ASN A 249 16.20 2.12 -2.18
CA ASN A 249 17.08 0.97 -2.33
C ASN A 249 16.85 -0.04 -1.21
N GLY A 250 15.93 -0.97 -1.41
CA GLY A 250 15.62 -2.01 -0.42
C GLY A 250 16.80 -2.94 -0.07
N TRP A 251 17.92 -2.89 -0.81
CA TRP A 251 19.15 -3.64 -0.49
C TRP A 251 20.10 -2.88 0.45
N ASP A 252 19.83 -1.61 0.75
CA ASP A 252 20.62 -0.85 1.70
C ASP A 252 20.20 -1.21 3.15
N GLU A 253 21.04 -1.99 3.84
CA GLU A 253 20.79 -2.43 5.22
C GLU A 253 20.64 -1.25 6.19
N ARG A 254 21.32 -0.12 5.95
CA ARG A 254 21.21 1.07 6.77
C ARG A 254 19.85 1.74 6.59
N LEU A 255 19.31 1.71 5.38
CA LEU A 255 17.96 2.18 5.10
C LEU A 255 16.91 1.29 5.81
N LEU A 256 17.04 -0.01 5.71
CA LEU A 256 16.15 -0.94 6.42
C LEU A 256 16.23 -0.77 7.95
N GLN A 257 17.43 -0.54 8.49
CA GLN A 257 17.61 -0.23 9.90
C GLN A 257 16.96 1.09 10.29
N TRP A 258 17.07 2.13 9.45
CA TRP A 258 16.36 3.39 9.65
C TRP A 258 14.83 3.20 9.70
N VAL A 259 14.26 2.41 8.79
CA VAL A 259 12.82 2.07 8.84
C VAL A 259 12.47 1.41 10.18
N THR A 260 13.36 0.54 10.70
CA THR A 260 13.17 -0.07 12.02
C THR A 260 13.18 0.97 13.14
N ASP A 261 14.14 1.89 13.14
CA ASP A 261 14.44 2.77 14.27
C ASP A 261 13.59 4.06 14.27
N SER A 262 13.12 4.52 13.11
CA SER A 262 12.36 5.76 12.95
C SER A 262 11.03 5.78 13.70
N GLY A 263 10.45 4.61 13.95
CA GLY A 263 9.14 4.50 14.57
C GLY A 263 7.96 4.82 13.63
N LEU A 264 8.20 4.98 12.33
CA LEU A 264 7.12 5.12 11.35
C LEU A 264 6.14 3.94 11.42
N VAL A 265 4.87 4.21 11.12
CA VAL A 265 3.80 3.18 11.20
C VAL A 265 3.29 2.73 9.84
N ALA A 266 3.53 3.50 8.82
CA ALA A 266 3.22 3.18 7.44
C ALA A 266 4.22 3.87 6.51
N LEU A 267 4.56 3.24 5.41
CA LEU A 267 5.42 3.79 4.36
C LEU A 267 4.64 3.81 3.05
N ILE A 268 4.51 5.00 2.49
CA ILE A 268 3.60 5.32 1.39
C ILE A 268 4.42 5.96 0.26
N ALA A 269 4.20 5.57 -0.99
CA ALA A 269 4.86 6.19 -2.13
C ALA A 269 3.90 6.49 -3.29
N ASP A 270 4.26 7.45 -4.11
CA ASP A 270 3.56 7.73 -5.36
C ASP A 270 4.05 6.87 -6.53
N ASN A 271 5.13 6.12 -6.35
CA ASN A 271 5.66 5.18 -7.33
C ASN A 271 5.06 3.77 -7.18
N PHE A 272 5.42 2.88 -8.10
CA PHE A 272 5.13 1.46 -8.06
C PHE A 272 6.22 0.74 -7.28
N ALA A 273 5.81 -0.07 -6.31
CA ALA A 273 6.62 -0.93 -5.45
C ALA A 273 7.42 -0.23 -4.33
N VAL A 274 7.28 1.09 -4.09
CA VAL A 274 8.04 1.83 -3.06
C VAL A 274 9.57 1.70 -3.24
N GLU A 275 10.07 0.49 -3.47
CA GLU A 275 11.48 0.14 -3.67
C GLU A 275 11.84 -0.11 -5.12
N CYS A 276 13.14 -0.11 -5.40
CA CYS A 276 13.69 -0.34 -6.74
C CYS A 276 13.26 -1.66 -7.35
N ASP A 277 12.97 -1.65 -8.66
CA ASP A 277 12.68 -2.86 -9.42
C ASP A 277 13.81 -3.90 -9.24
N PRO A 278 13.49 -5.07 -8.69
CA PRO A 278 14.47 -6.13 -8.41
C PRO A 278 15.04 -6.78 -9.69
N LEU A 279 14.44 -6.54 -10.86
CA LEU A 279 14.96 -6.99 -12.15
C LEU A 279 16.10 -6.10 -12.65
N LEU A 280 16.23 -4.89 -12.15
CA LEU A 280 17.29 -3.99 -12.55
C LEU A 280 18.57 -4.25 -11.75
N PRO A 281 19.75 -4.11 -12.41
CA PRO A 281 21.03 -4.26 -11.72
C PRO A 281 21.12 -3.35 -10.49
N ASN A 282 21.44 -3.93 -9.35
CA ASN A 282 21.70 -3.20 -8.12
C ASN A 282 23.01 -3.72 -7.49
N PRO A 283 24.03 -2.87 -7.31
CA PRO A 283 25.32 -3.28 -6.77
C PRO A 283 25.23 -3.79 -5.32
N ASP A 284 24.22 -3.37 -4.56
CA ASP A 284 24.02 -3.77 -3.17
C ASP A 284 23.26 -5.10 -3.06
N ALA A 285 22.69 -5.58 -4.17
CA ALA A 285 21.97 -6.86 -4.17
C ALA A 285 22.94 -8.03 -3.98
N PRO A 286 22.59 -9.03 -3.16
CA PRO A 286 23.39 -10.24 -3.01
C PRO A 286 23.63 -10.95 -4.34
N GLY A 287 24.82 -11.57 -4.46
CA GLY A 287 25.23 -12.27 -5.68
C GLY A 287 24.30 -13.43 -6.08
N PRO A 288 24.41 -13.88 -7.35
CA PRO A 288 23.61 -15.01 -7.85
C PRO A 288 23.75 -16.26 -6.97
N GLY A 289 22.64 -16.97 -6.72
CA GLY A 289 22.61 -18.19 -5.92
C GLY A 289 22.47 -17.94 -4.41
N THR A 290 22.56 -16.72 -3.95
CA THR A 290 22.25 -16.38 -2.55
C THR A 290 20.73 -16.36 -2.33
N ARG A 291 20.25 -17.09 -1.33
CA ARG A 291 18.84 -17.04 -0.93
C ARG A 291 18.52 -15.65 -0.37
N ARG A 292 17.52 -14.99 -0.93
CA ARG A 292 17.19 -13.60 -0.60
C ARG A 292 15.71 -13.30 -0.91
N ALA A 293 15.19 -12.24 -0.33
CA ALA A 293 13.90 -11.69 -0.75
C ALA A 293 13.96 -11.19 -2.20
N TRP A 294 12.85 -11.22 -2.89
CA TRP A 294 12.70 -10.55 -4.19
C TRP A 294 12.49 -9.04 -4.00
N LEU A 295 11.69 -8.67 -2.99
CA LEU A 295 11.39 -7.31 -2.57
C LEU A 295 11.83 -7.15 -1.11
N PRO A 296 13.11 -6.77 -0.84
CA PRO A 296 13.64 -6.77 0.52
C PRO A 296 12.98 -5.74 1.44
N LEU A 297 12.57 -4.57 0.91
CA LEU A 297 11.85 -3.58 1.70
C LEU A 297 10.43 -4.06 2.06
N HIS A 298 9.73 -4.71 1.12
CA HIS A 298 8.43 -5.34 1.42
C HIS A 298 8.56 -6.42 2.49
N GLU A 299 9.54 -7.31 2.36
CA GLU A 299 9.79 -8.34 3.38
C GLU A 299 10.09 -7.69 4.73
N HIS A 300 10.93 -6.66 4.75
CA HIS A 300 11.28 -5.94 5.96
C HIS A 300 10.06 -5.27 6.60
N CYS A 301 9.29 -4.51 5.81
CA CYS A 301 8.13 -3.79 6.31
C CYS A 301 6.99 -4.73 6.69
N LEU A 302 6.50 -5.53 5.74
CA LEU A 302 5.27 -6.33 5.93
C LEU A 302 5.52 -7.54 6.82
N PHE A 303 6.59 -8.32 6.56
CA PHE A 303 6.84 -9.57 7.26
C PHE A 303 7.55 -9.38 8.59
N LYS A 304 8.64 -8.58 8.65
CA LYS A 304 9.42 -8.42 9.88
C LYS A 304 8.81 -7.42 10.86
N MET A 305 8.42 -6.25 10.38
CA MET A 305 8.11 -5.09 11.22
C MET A 305 6.62 -4.79 11.34
N GLY A 306 5.76 -5.47 10.57
CA GLY A 306 4.32 -5.18 10.57
C GLY A 306 4.01 -3.73 10.20
N ILE A 307 4.68 -3.22 9.18
CA ILE A 307 4.48 -1.88 8.62
C ILE A 307 3.73 -2.04 7.31
N PRO A 308 2.45 -1.63 7.20
CA PRO A 308 1.75 -1.64 5.91
C PRO A 308 2.41 -0.69 4.93
N LEU A 309 2.39 -1.09 3.64
CA LEU A 309 2.87 -0.30 2.52
C LEU A 309 1.72 0.26 1.71
N ALA A 310 1.96 1.37 1.03
CA ALA A 310 1.01 1.95 0.09
C ALA A 310 1.72 2.46 -1.16
N GLU A 311 1.11 2.27 -2.32
CA GLU A 311 1.71 2.54 -3.61
C GLU A 311 0.78 3.34 -4.51
N LEU A 312 1.37 3.99 -5.52
CA LEU A 312 0.67 4.70 -6.58
C LEU A 312 -0.26 5.80 -6.07
N TRP A 313 0.13 6.48 -4.98
CA TRP A 313 -0.64 7.64 -4.53
C TRP A 313 -0.31 8.87 -5.39
N HIS A 314 -1.25 9.81 -5.48
CA HIS A 314 -1.05 11.07 -6.17
C HIS A 314 -0.65 12.17 -5.17
N LEU A 315 0.65 12.31 -4.93
CA LEU A 315 1.18 13.18 -3.89
C LEU A 315 1.56 14.58 -4.37
N SER A 316 1.61 14.83 -5.69
CA SER A 316 2.30 15.99 -6.25
C SER A 316 1.65 17.33 -5.90
N GLU A 317 0.31 17.41 -5.86
CA GLU A 317 -0.37 18.66 -5.50
C GLU A 317 -0.09 19.03 -4.04
N LEU A 318 -0.10 18.04 -3.15
CA LEU A 318 0.25 18.22 -1.75
C LEU A 318 1.73 18.60 -1.60
N ALA A 319 2.64 17.93 -2.30
CA ALA A 319 4.08 18.21 -2.24
C ALA A 319 4.40 19.64 -2.70
N ASP A 320 3.81 20.08 -3.82
CA ASP A 320 3.96 21.44 -4.32
C ASP A 320 3.49 22.48 -3.28
N TRP A 321 2.32 22.25 -2.68
CA TRP A 321 1.77 23.14 -1.67
C TRP A 321 2.65 23.18 -0.41
N LEU A 322 3.06 22.01 0.10
CA LEU A 322 3.92 21.93 1.30
C LEU A 322 5.26 22.63 1.09
N ARG A 323 5.88 22.46 -0.08
CA ARG A 323 7.14 23.12 -0.46
C ARG A 323 6.97 24.65 -0.50
N GLU A 324 5.88 25.14 -1.12
CA GLU A 324 5.58 26.58 -1.19
C GLU A 324 5.41 27.21 0.20
N HIS A 325 4.89 26.45 1.17
CA HIS A 325 4.59 26.93 2.51
C HIS A 325 5.66 26.56 3.55
N GLY A 326 6.77 25.91 3.14
CA GLY A 326 7.85 25.50 4.06
C GLY A 326 7.36 24.50 5.12
N ARG A 327 6.45 23.59 4.75
CA ARG A 327 5.85 22.57 5.61
C ARG A 327 6.10 21.18 5.06
N ASN A 328 6.09 20.18 5.93
CA ASN A 328 6.19 18.76 5.55
C ASN A 328 5.19 17.86 6.30
N ARG A 329 4.34 18.44 7.18
CA ARG A 329 3.39 17.73 8.05
C ARG A 329 1.95 18.15 7.78
N PHE A 330 1.02 17.20 7.94
CA PHE A 330 -0.41 17.39 7.70
C PHE A 330 -1.22 16.30 8.41
N LEU A 331 -2.56 16.48 8.49
CA LEU A 331 -3.46 15.41 8.88
C LEU A 331 -3.67 14.47 7.68
N LEU A 332 -3.38 13.19 7.87
CA LEU A 332 -3.70 12.14 6.89
C LEU A 332 -4.86 11.28 7.37
N THR A 333 -5.86 11.08 6.50
CA THR A 333 -6.98 10.14 6.68
C THR A 333 -7.00 9.18 5.50
N ALA A 334 -6.72 7.89 5.75
CA ALA A 334 -6.49 6.94 4.67
C ALA A 334 -6.99 5.51 4.98
N PRO A 335 -8.22 5.32 5.49
CA PRO A 335 -8.71 3.97 5.74
C PRO A 335 -8.91 3.21 4.42
N PRO A 336 -8.43 1.96 4.29
CA PRO A 336 -8.76 1.10 3.16
C PRO A 336 -10.23 0.65 3.22
N LEU A 337 -10.70 -0.02 2.18
CA LEU A 337 -11.98 -0.72 2.22
C LEU A 337 -11.95 -1.80 3.31
N ARG A 338 -13.01 -1.89 4.09
CA ARG A 338 -13.19 -2.99 5.04
C ARG A 338 -13.65 -4.25 4.29
N LEU A 339 -12.70 -4.87 3.58
CA LEU A 339 -12.91 -5.99 2.67
C LEU A 339 -12.34 -7.28 3.28
N PRO A 340 -13.16 -8.08 4.01
CA PRO A 340 -12.67 -9.28 4.69
C PRO A 340 -12.04 -10.28 3.72
N GLY A 341 -10.85 -10.77 4.10
CA GLY A 341 -10.12 -11.77 3.35
C GLY A 341 -9.25 -11.24 2.21
N ALA A 342 -9.32 -9.96 1.86
CA ALA A 342 -8.42 -9.38 0.86
C ALA A 342 -7.07 -8.99 1.49
N VAL A 343 -6.00 -9.08 0.70
CA VAL A 343 -4.63 -8.72 1.12
C VAL A 343 -4.18 -7.34 0.63
N GLY A 344 -5.07 -6.62 -0.03
CA GLY A 344 -4.88 -5.24 -0.46
C GLY A 344 -6.20 -4.57 -0.76
N SER A 345 -6.20 -3.25 -0.87
CA SER A 345 -7.40 -2.46 -1.13
C SER A 345 -7.06 -1.19 -1.90
N PRO A 346 -7.86 -0.78 -2.88
CA PRO A 346 -7.83 0.59 -3.34
C PRO A 346 -8.15 1.54 -2.18
N VAL A 347 -7.65 2.76 -2.28
CA VAL A 347 -7.84 3.79 -1.27
C VAL A 347 -7.99 5.17 -1.90
N SER A 348 -8.80 6.03 -1.30
CA SER A 348 -8.91 7.46 -1.63
C SER A 348 -8.48 8.29 -0.42
N PRO A 349 -7.16 8.44 -0.19
CA PRO A 349 -6.67 9.13 0.99
C PRO A 349 -6.88 10.63 0.88
N VAL A 350 -7.02 11.29 2.02
CA VAL A 350 -7.15 12.74 2.12
C VAL A 350 -6.07 13.29 3.04
N ALA A 351 -5.30 14.26 2.53
CA ALA A 351 -4.48 15.13 3.36
C ALA A 351 -5.22 16.43 3.63
N THR A 352 -5.15 16.91 4.87
CA THR A 352 -5.67 18.23 5.26
C THR A 352 -4.54 19.05 5.90
N VAL A 353 -4.34 20.28 5.41
CA VAL A 353 -3.29 21.20 5.89
C VAL A 353 -3.85 22.40 6.63
#